data_7429562984e299bb18b52cf9b723de03
#
_entry.id   7429562984e299bb18b52cf9b723de03
#
_cell.length_a   1.000
_cell.length_b   1.000
_cell.length_c   1.000
_cell.angle_alpha   90.00
_cell.angle_beta   90.00
_cell.angle_gamma   90.00
#
_symmetry.space_group_name_H-M   'P 1'
#
loop_
_entity.id
_entity.type
_entity.pdbx_description
1 polymer ?
#
loop_
_entity_poly.entity_id
_entity_poly.type
_entity_poly.pdbx_seq_one_letter_code
_entity_poly.pdbx_strand_id
1 'polypeptide(L)'
;INAIDAFYENWETLDHITRAKKYERKMEQIYTKYPEDIEVYGVSFNSTVAGWGVQGEVSFRPDMPLQLDTDLVTIAALSQSCAWEPAQGVSELYYNLQLTNTTCGEYELFSGYATEEVWNYDIGTTATFTQSHPVISALGADIGILLTEVGVVVAPDIDKYTVSNAQA
;
A
#
# COMPACT_ATOMS: atom_id res chain seq x y z
N ILE A 1 -34.31 18.69 -10.79
CA ILE A 1 -34.01 17.49 -11.58
C ILE A 1 -32.74 16.93 -11.04
N ASN A 2 -32.80 15.69 -10.57
CA ASN A 2 -31.71 14.99 -9.93
C ASN A 2 -30.70 14.56 -11.03
N ALA A 3 -29.41 14.53 -10.76
CA ALA A 3 -28.39 14.12 -11.74
C ALA A 3 -28.65 12.72 -12.32
N ILE A 4 -29.32 11.88 -11.53
CA ILE A 4 -29.77 10.53 -11.94
C ILE A 4 -30.87 10.62 -12.99
N ASP A 5 -31.86 11.53 -12.82
CA ASP A 5 -32.96 11.69 -13.76
C ASP A 5 -32.45 12.26 -15.10
N ALA A 6 -31.55 13.22 -15.05
CA ALA A 6 -30.87 13.75 -16.24
C ALA A 6 -30.02 12.70 -16.97
N PHE A 7 -29.44 11.75 -16.25
CA PHE A 7 -28.72 10.62 -16.83
C PHE A 7 -29.66 9.67 -17.57
N TYR A 8 -30.78 9.32 -16.97
CA TYR A 8 -31.79 8.44 -17.59
C TYR A 8 -32.49 9.08 -18.78
N GLU A 9 -32.87 10.36 -18.71
CA GLU A 9 -33.44 11.08 -19.85
C GLU A 9 -32.47 11.14 -21.04
N ASN A 10 -31.18 11.36 -20.78
CA ASN A 10 -30.16 11.38 -21.84
C ASN A 10 -29.85 9.96 -22.37
N TRP A 11 -30.01 8.93 -21.53
CA TRP A 11 -29.84 7.54 -21.90
C TRP A 11 -30.91 7.04 -22.86
N GLU A 12 -32.20 7.37 -22.64
CA GLU A 12 -33.30 6.94 -23.46
C GLU A 12 -33.30 7.58 -24.86
N THR A 13 -32.72 8.77 -25.00
CA THR A 13 -32.67 9.51 -26.28
C THR A 13 -31.51 9.06 -27.20
N LEU A 14 -30.55 8.29 -26.71
CA LEU A 14 -29.45 7.76 -27.50
C LEU A 14 -29.86 6.45 -28.18
N ASP A 15 -29.56 6.31 -29.48
CA ASP A 15 -29.70 5.00 -30.14
C ASP A 15 -28.70 3.97 -29.60
N HIS A 16 -29.00 2.69 -29.82
CA HIS A 16 -28.19 1.58 -29.27
C HIS A 16 -26.73 1.61 -29.72
N ILE A 17 -26.46 2.09 -30.93
CA ILE A 17 -25.09 2.17 -31.50
C ILE A 17 -24.31 3.30 -30.83
N THR A 18 -24.94 4.45 -30.64
CA THR A 18 -24.35 5.61 -29.98
C THR A 18 -24.11 5.32 -28.49
N ARG A 19 -25.00 4.58 -27.84
CA ARG A 19 -24.83 4.09 -26.47
C ARG A 19 -23.61 3.18 -26.38
N ALA A 20 -23.53 2.16 -27.22
CA ALA A 20 -22.40 1.22 -27.24
C ALA A 20 -21.07 1.94 -27.47
N LYS A 21 -20.98 2.82 -28.47
CA LYS A 21 -19.77 3.59 -28.75
C LYS A 21 -19.39 4.57 -27.63
N LYS A 22 -20.38 5.14 -26.93
CA LYS A 22 -20.13 6.00 -25.77
C LYS A 22 -19.63 5.21 -24.58
N TYR A 23 -20.08 3.96 -24.42
CA TYR A 23 -19.59 3.06 -23.38
C TYR A 23 -18.25 2.45 -23.72
N GLU A 24 -18.02 2.01 -24.96
CA GLU A 24 -16.73 1.47 -25.39
C GLU A 24 -15.59 2.48 -25.21
N ARG A 25 -15.84 3.77 -25.41
CA ARG A 25 -14.86 4.83 -25.19
C ARG A 25 -14.62 5.18 -23.72
N LYS A 26 -15.49 4.71 -22.82
CA LYS A 26 -15.49 5.03 -21.39
C LYS A 26 -15.18 3.84 -20.51
N MET A 27 -14.85 2.69 -21.09
CA MET A 27 -14.38 1.55 -20.32
C MET A 27 -12.94 1.84 -19.86
N GLU A 28 -12.82 2.06 -18.57
CA GLU A 28 -11.53 2.13 -17.90
C GLU A 28 -10.83 0.79 -18.04
N GLN A 29 -9.58 0.83 -18.45
CA GLN A 29 -8.75 -0.36 -18.51
C GLN A 29 -7.86 -0.36 -17.28
N ILE A 30 -8.12 -1.31 -16.38
CA ILE A 30 -7.28 -1.55 -15.21
C ILE A 30 -6.27 -2.63 -15.57
N TYR A 31 -5.00 -2.30 -15.44
CA TYR A 31 -3.90 -3.22 -15.66
C TYR A 31 -3.20 -3.54 -14.35
N THR A 32 -2.91 -4.81 -14.12
CA THR A 32 -2.00 -5.19 -13.04
C THR A 32 -0.57 -4.98 -13.53
N LYS A 33 0.19 -4.17 -12.82
CA LYS A 33 1.61 -3.94 -13.07
C LYS A 33 2.43 -4.54 -11.93
N TYR A 34 3.41 -5.33 -12.29
CA TYR A 34 4.41 -5.85 -11.36
C TYR A 34 5.67 -5.01 -11.50
N PRO A 35 6.04 -4.21 -10.49
CA PRO A 35 7.31 -3.49 -10.49
C PRO A 35 8.49 -4.46 -10.58
N GLU A 36 9.45 -4.14 -11.44
CA GLU A 36 10.67 -4.93 -11.65
C GLU A 36 11.87 -4.13 -11.11
N ASP A 37 13.03 -4.77 -11.03
CA ASP A 37 14.29 -4.16 -10.63
C ASP A 37 14.29 -3.53 -9.22
N ILE A 38 13.57 -4.15 -8.27
CA ILE A 38 13.55 -3.72 -6.87
C ILE A 38 14.88 -4.09 -6.22
N GLU A 39 15.67 -3.09 -5.87
CA GLU A 39 16.94 -3.28 -5.16
C GLU A 39 16.73 -3.38 -3.66
N VAL A 40 17.49 -4.29 -3.03
CA VAL A 40 17.52 -4.45 -1.56
C VAL A 40 18.96 -4.53 -1.11
N TYR A 41 19.34 -3.67 -0.21
CA TYR A 41 20.63 -3.69 0.47
C TYR A 41 20.42 -4.07 1.93
N GLY A 42 21.19 -5.02 2.44
CA GLY A 42 21.02 -5.49 3.82
C GLY A 42 22.32 -5.90 4.46
N VAL A 43 22.39 -5.72 5.77
CA VAL A 43 23.47 -6.20 6.63
C VAL A 43 22.83 -6.86 7.84
N SER A 44 23.28 -8.07 8.16
CA SER A 44 22.84 -8.80 9.34
C SER A 44 24.03 -9.25 10.20
N PHE A 45 23.79 -9.43 11.46
CA PHE A 45 24.74 -10.02 12.39
C PHE A 45 24.05 -11.03 13.31
N ASN A 46 24.85 -11.98 13.79
CA ASN A 46 24.43 -12.93 14.81
C ASN A 46 25.65 -13.20 15.71
N SER A 47 25.44 -13.13 17.01
CA SER A 47 26.51 -13.32 18.00
C SER A 47 25.96 -13.90 19.29
N THR A 48 26.85 -14.38 20.14
CA THR A 48 26.49 -14.80 21.51
C THR A 48 27.23 -13.91 22.51
N VAL A 49 26.47 -13.25 23.37
CA VAL A 49 26.98 -12.34 24.40
C VAL A 49 26.48 -12.80 25.76
N ALA A 50 27.36 -13.18 26.67
CA ALA A 50 27.03 -13.61 28.03
C ALA A 50 25.98 -14.74 28.10
N GLY A 51 25.98 -15.65 27.13
CA GLY A 51 25.03 -16.76 27.04
C GLY A 51 23.71 -16.42 26.35
N TRP A 52 23.54 -15.19 25.88
CA TRP A 52 22.41 -14.76 25.07
C TRP A 52 22.80 -14.75 23.59
N GLY A 53 21.99 -15.37 22.75
CA GLY A 53 22.07 -15.15 21.32
C GLY A 53 21.50 -13.76 21.00
N VAL A 54 22.26 -12.94 20.29
CA VAL A 54 21.85 -11.60 19.83
C VAL A 54 21.95 -11.56 18.33
N GLN A 55 20.90 -11.18 17.66
CA GLN A 55 20.85 -11.05 16.22
C GLN A 55 20.24 -9.70 15.82
N GLY A 56 20.60 -9.22 14.66
CA GLY A 56 19.98 -8.02 14.11
C GLY A 56 20.20 -7.90 12.62
N GLU A 57 19.34 -7.16 12.00
CA GLU A 57 19.35 -6.87 10.57
C GLU A 57 18.98 -5.41 10.32
N VAL A 58 19.63 -4.83 9.34
CA VAL A 58 19.22 -3.56 8.74
C VAL A 58 19.11 -3.78 7.25
N SER A 59 17.96 -3.45 6.67
CA SER A 59 17.78 -3.47 5.23
C SER A 59 17.24 -2.15 4.71
N PHE A 60 17.67 -1.80 3.50
CA PHE A 60 17.31 -0.59 2.79
C PHE A 60 16.82 -0.91 1.39
N ARG A 61 15.68 -0.35 1.03
CA ARG A 61 15.08 -0.43 -0.29
C ARG A 61 14.89 0.99 -0.80
N PRO A 62 15.68 1.44 -1.79
CA PRO A 62 15.60 2.81 -2.31
C PRO A 62 14.29 3.09 -3.06
N ASP A 63 13.75 2.07 -3.73
CA ASP A 63 12.62 2.21 -4.64
C ASP A 63 11.55 1.15 -4.32
N MET A 64 11.08 1.11 -3.08
CA MET A 64 10.03 0.18 -2.67
C MET A 64 8.68 0.64 -3.23
N PRO A 65 8.01 -0.16 -4.08
CA PRO A 65 6.68 0.18 -4.57
C PRO A 65 5.64 -0.01 -3.45
N LEU A 66 4.97 1.08 -3.11
CA LEU A 66 3.89 1.11 -2.13
C LEU A 66 2.57 1.32 -2.86
N GLN A 67 1.62 0.41 -2.66
CA GLN A 67 0.28 0.51 -3.24
C GLN A 67 -0.43 1.73 -2.67
N LEU A 68 -0.92 2.61 -3.54
CA LEU A 68 -1.80 3.70 -3.15
C LEU A 68 -3.16 3.15 -2.72
N ASP A 69 -3.91 3.94 -1.97
CA ASP A 69 -5.26 3.58 -1.57
C ASP A 69 -6.12 3.27 -2.80
N THR A 70 -6.71 2.08 -2.81
CA THR A 70 -7.47 1.56 -3.96
C THR A 70 -8.71 2.37 -4.25
N ASP A 71 -9.33 2.98 -3.24
CA ASP A 71 -10.51 3.81 -3.42
C ASP A 71 -10.12 5.11 -4.11
N LEU A 72 -8.99 5.70 -3.75
CA LEU A 72 -8.46 6.90 -4.41
C LEU A 72 -8.06 6.62 -5.85
N VAL A 73 -7.39 5.49 -6.12
CA VAL A 73 -7.04 5.06 -7.48
C VAL A 73 -8.30 4.86 -8.32
N THR A 74 -9.35 4.26 -7.74
CA THR A 74 -10.62 4.04 -8.42
C THR A 74 -11.34 5.35 -8.70
N ILE A 75 -11.40 6.26 -7.73
CA ILE A 75 -12.00 7.59 -7.90
C ILE A 75 -11.24 8.36 -8.99
N ALA A 76 -9.90 8.24 -9.00
CA ALA A 76 -9.05 8.85 -10.01
C ALA A 76 -9.40 8.36 -11.40
N ALA A 77 -9.54 7.07 -11.57
CA ALA A 77 -9.92 6.47 -12.85
C ALA A 77 -11.34 6.88 -13.27
N LEU A 78 -12.33 6.80 -12.38
CA LEU A 78 -13.72 7.14 -12.66
C LEU A 78 -13.91 8.61 -13.05
N SER A 79 -13.14 9.53 -12.50
CA SER A 79 -13.25 10.95 -12.81
C SER A 79 -12.87 11.28 -14.26
N GLN A 80 -11.96 10.53 -14.86
CA GLN A 80 -11.59 10.67 -16.28
C GLN A 80 -12.76 10.30 -17.21
N SER A 81 -13.67 9.44 -16.77
CA SER A 81 -14.79 8.95 -17.60
C SER A 81 -15.91 9.96 -17.80
N CYS A 82 -15.92 11.09 -17.10
CA CYS A 82 -17.07 12.02 -17.00
C CYS A 82 -18.37 11.34 -16.53
N ALA A 83 -18.30 10.12 -16.06
CA ALA A 83 -19.45 9.39 -15.53
C ALA A 83 -19.77 9.81 -14.10
N TRP A 84 -18.80 10.43 -13.44
CA TRP A 84 -18.91 10.88 -12.07
C TRP A 84 -18.27 12.26 -11.90
N GLU A 85 -19.09 13.22 -11.48
CA GLU A 85 -18.57 14.45 -10.89
C GLU A 85 -18.33 14.14 -9.40
N PRO A 86 -17.08 14.21 -8.91
CA PRO A 86 -16.81 13.99 -7.50
C PRO A 86 -17.62 14.97 -6.65
N ALA A 87 -18.26 14.47 -5.60
CA ALA A 87 -18.92 15.31 -4.63
C ALA A 87 -17.93 16.36 -4.11
N GLN A 88 -18.40 17.60 -3.88
CA GLN A 88 -17.58 18.69 -3.37
C GLN A 88 -16.80 18.22 -2.11
N GLY A 89 -15.49 18.33 -2.13
CA GLY A 89 -14.59 17.87 -1.07
C GLY A 89 -13.73 16.68 -1.45
N VAL A 90 -14.19 15.77 -2.31
CA VAL A 90 -13.36 14.66 -2.85
C VAL A 90 -12.43 15.16 -3.94
N SER A 91 -12.85 16.18 -4.68
CA SER A 91 -12.03 16.81 -5.73
C SER A 91 -10.76 17.46 -5.18
N GLU A 92 -10.80 18.08 -3.99
CA GLU A 92 -9.60 18.71 -3.40
C GLU A 92 -8.57 17.68 -2.99
N LEU A 93 -8.99 16.58 -2.36
CA LEU A 93 -8.10 15.46 -2.02
C LEU A 93 -7.51 14.84 -3.28
N TYR A 94 -8.28 14.76 -4.33
CA TYR A 94 -7.93 14.22 -5.62
C TYR A 94 -6.88 15.06 -6.34
N TYR A 95 -7.07 16.38 -6.41
CA TYR A 95 -6.10 17.32 -6.98
C TYR A 95 -4.82 17.41 -6.14
N ASN A 96 -4.91 17.31 -4.82
CA ASN A 96 -3.77 17.33 -3.92
C ASN A 96 -2.86 16.10 -4.08
N LEU A 97 -3.41 14.96 -4.48
CA LEU A 97 -2.63 13.74 -4.72
C LEU A 97 -1.96 13.72 -6.10
N GLN A 98 -2.27 14.67 -6.99
CA GLN A 98 -1.68 14.80 -8.34
C GLN A 98 -1.69 13.47 -9.14
N LEU A 99 -2.65 12.58 -8.86
CA LEU A 99 -2.74 11.31 -9.56
C LEU A 99 -3.08 11.50 -11.03
N THR A 100 -3.87 12.51 -11.35
CA THR A 100 -4.16 12.91 -12.71
C THR A 100 -4.40 14.42 -12.80
N ASN A 101 -3.97 15.05 -13.88
CA ASN A 101 -4.24 16.46 -14.21
C ASN A 101 -5.22 16.59 -15.34
N THR A 102 -5.88 15.51 -15.74
CA THR A 102 -6.73 15.49 -16.90
C THR A 102 -8.15 15.98 -16.58
N THR A 103 -8.72 16.70 -17.51
CA THR A 103 -10.16 17.03 -17.51
C THR A 103 -10.96 15.81 -17.91
N CYS A 104 -12.21 15.74 -17.46
CA CYS A 104 -13.09 14.63 -17.82
C CYS A 104 -13.18 14.47 -19.34
N GLY A 105 -13.03 13.23 -19.82
CA GLY A 105 -13.02 12.89 -21.23
C GLY A 105 -11.62 12.79 -21.85
N GLU A 106 -10.59 13.22 -21.13
CA GLU A 106 -9.20 12.99 -21.47
C GLU A 106 -8.70 11.81 -20.62
N TYR A 107 -8.16 10.79 -21.26
CA TYR A 107 -7.69 9.58 -20.57
C TYR A 107 -6.18 9.58 -20.48
N GLU A 108 -5.69 9.52 -19.27
CA GLU A 108 -4.27 9.38 -18.96
C GLU A 108 -4.02 8.08 -18.20
N LEU A 109 -2.95 7.40 -18.55
CA LEU A 109 -2.48 6.25 -17.77
C LEU A 109 -1.71 6.77 -16.56
N PHE A 110 -2.17 6.44 -15.36
CA PHE A 110 -1.50 6.78 -14.11
C PHE A 110 -1.18 5.53 -13.30
N SER A 111 -0.22 5.66 -12.40
CA SER A 111 0.24 4.56 -11.56
C SER A 111 -0.59 4.48 -10.27
N GLY A 112 -1.03 3.27 -9.92
CA GLY A 112 -1.68 2.99 -8.64
C GLY A 112 -0.70 2.71 -7.50
N TYR A 113 0.60 2.95 -7.68
CA TYR A 113 1.63 2.83 -6.65
C TYR A 113 2.60 4.02 -6.72
N ALA A 114 3.22 4.32 -5.61
CA ALA A 114 4.36 5.22 -5.50
C ALA A 114 5.61 4.44 -5.11
N THR A 115 6.78 4.96 -5.45
CA THR A 115 8.06 4.38 -5.02
C THR A 115 8.66 5.25 -3.94
N GLU A 116 9.04 4.62 -2.82
CA GLU A 116 9.58 5.32 -1.66
C GLU A 116 10.77 4.57 -1.06
N GLU A 117 11.63 5.31 -0.38
CA GLU A 117 12.70 4.73 0.41
C GLU A 117 12.13 4.03 1.64
N VAL A 118 12.49 2.77 1.85
CA VAL A 118 12.05 1.99 3.01
C VAL A 118 13.26 1.40 3.73
N TRP A 119 13.35 1.69 5.02
CA TRP A 119 14.31 1.11 5.94
C TRP A 119 13.61 0.12 6.87
N ASN A 120 14.20 -1.07 7.03
CA ASN A 120 13.79 -2.00 8.06
C ASN A 120 14.94 -2.21 9.02
N TYR A 121 14.63 -2.21 10.29
CA TYR A 121 15.54 -2.50 11.38
C TYR A 121 14.93 -3.63 12.19
N ASP A 122 15.72 -4.64 12.47
CA ASP A 122 15.34 -5.74 13.32
C ASP A 122 16.43 -6.03 14.34
N ILE A 123 16.02 -6.31 15.56
CA ILE A 123 16.91 -6.79 16.62
C ILE A 123 16.18 -7.85 17.45
N GLY A 124 16.83 -8.98 17.61
CA GLY A 124 16.29 -10.09 18.37
C GLY A 124 17.29 -10.66 19.38
N THR A 125 16.76 -11.24 20.45
CA THR A 125 17.56 -11.99 21.40
C THR A 125 16.94 -13.33 21.75
N THR A 126 17.78 -14.33 22.00
CA THR A 126 17.36 -15.67 22.44
C THR A 126 18.19 -16.07 23.64
N ALA A 127 17.50 -16.50 24.70
CA ALA A 127 18.14 -17.08 25.88
C ALA A 127 17.54 -18.45 26.20
N THR A 128 18.41 -19.39 26.55
CA THR A 128 18.01 -20.73 26.96
C THR A 128 18.31 -20.91 28.45
N PHE A 129 17.33 -21.36 29.19
CA PHE A 129 17.41 -21.62 30.63
C PHE A 129 17.18 -23.10 30.90
N THR A 130 17.99 -23.67 31.77
CA THR A 130 17.84 -25.06 32.22
C THR A 130 17.04 -25.15 33.51
N GLN A 131 16.75 -26.37 33.96
CA GLN A 131 16.04 -26.63 35.21
C GLN A 131 16.69 -26.01 36.46
N SER A 132 18.02 -25.69 36.40
CA SER A 132 18.71 -24.97 37.47
C SER A 132 18.21 -23.52 37.67
N HIS A 133 17.53 -22.94 36.69
CA HIS A 133 16.94 -21.62 36.82
C HIS A 133 15.67 -21.67 37.69
N PRO A 134 15.52 -20.80 38.70
CA PRO A 134 14.42 -20.90 39.69
C PRO A 134 13.02 -20.93 39.07
N VAL A 135 12.78 -20.13 38.03
CA VAL A 135 11.49 -20.07 37.36
C VAL A 135 11.21 -21.36 36.58
N ILE A 136 12.19 -21.93 35.90
CA ILE A 136 12.05 -23.17 35.14
C ILE A 136 11.77 -24.33 36.06
N SER A 137 12.53 -24.40 37.17
CA SER A 137 12.29 -25.39 38.23
C SER A 137 10.89 -25.27 38.87
N ALA A 138 10.44 -24.05 39.16
CA ALA A 138 9.11 -23.84 39.75
C ALA A 138 7.96 -24.24 38.81
N LEU A 139 8.19 -24.14 37.47
CA LEU A 139 7.25 -24.58 36.45
C LEU A 139 7.29 -26.10 36.21
N GLY A 140 8.23 -26.82 36.80
CA GLY A 140 8.45 -28.25 36.57
C GLY A 140 8.93 -28.56 35.14
N ALA A 141 9.54 -27.60 34.44
CA ALA A 141 10.06 -27.76 33.11
C ALA A 141 11.56 -28.08 33.11
N ASP A 142 12.01 -28.83 32.12
CA ASP A 142 13.43 -29.18 31.97
C ASP A 142 14.22 -28.07 31.27
N ILE A 143 13.58 -27.31 30.39
CA ILE A 143 14.18 -26.25 29.63
C ILE A 143 13.18 -25.11 29.38
N GLY A 144 13.65 -23.88 29.34
CA GLY A 144 12.93 -22.69 28.94
C GLY A 144 13.69 -21.92 27.87
N ILE A 145 13.00 -21.42 26.89
CA ILE A 145 13.55 -20.55 25.85
C ILE A 145 12.80 -19.22 25.89
N LEU A 146 13.54 -18.13 26.02
CA LEU A 146 13.04 -16.78 25.84
C LEU A 146 13.51 -16.26 24.49
N LEU A 147 12.56 -15.88 23.66
CA LEU A 147 12.81 -15.22 22.39
C LEU A 147 12.15 -13.84 22.44
N THR A 148 12.89 -12.82 22.08
CA THR A 148 12.37 -11.45 21.90
C THR A 148 12.85 -10.89 20.59
N GLU A 149 11.98 -10.14 19.91
CA GLU A 149 12.26 -9.51 18.63
C GLU A 149 11.57 -8.16 18.57
N VAL A 150 12.25 -7.17 18.03
CA VAL A 150 11.72 -5.82 17.79
C VAL A 150 12.08 -5.43 16.38
N GLY A 151 11.06 -5.22 15.55
CA GLY A 151 11.18 -4.72 14.19
C GLY A 151 10.65 -3.30 14.08
N VAL A 152 11.34 -2.47 13.29
CA VAL A 152 10.92 -1.10 12.97
C VAL A 152 11.04 -0.90 11.47
N VAL A 153 9.96 -0.41 10.86
CA VAL A 153 9.92 0.00 9.46
C VAL A 153 9.81 1.51 9.40
N VAL A 154 10.66 2.14 8.61
CA VAL A 154 10.68 3.58 8.41
C VAL A 154 10.57 3.88 6.92
N ALA A 155 9.55 4.64 6.54
CA ALA A 155 9.36 5.19 5.21
C ALA A 155 9.20 6.71 5.37
N PRO A 156 10.27 7.51 5.19
CA PRO A 156 10.32 8.92 5.57
C PRO A 156 9.29 9.80 4.86
N ASP A 157 8.97 9.47 3.63
CA ASP A 157 8.10 10.28 2.76
C ASP A 157 6.68 9.71 2.59
N ILE A 158 6.31 8.70 3.40
CA ILE A 158 5.00 8.04 3.31
C ILE A 158 3.81 8.99 3.52
N ASP A 159 4.02 10.05 4.30
CA ASP A 159 2.98 11.06 4.59
C ASP A 159 2.54 11.85 3.34
N LYS A 160 3.31 11.80 2.26
CA LYS A 160 2.95 12.41 0.98
C LYS A 160 1.83 11.66 0.25
N TYR A 161 1.63 10.41 0.61
CA TYR A 161 0.71 9.52 -0.10
C TYR A 161 -0.26 8.86 0.87
N THR A 162 -1.48 8.66 0.40
CA THR A 162 -2.41 7.77 1.08
C THR A 162 -2.18 6.35 0.58
N VAL A 163 -1.52 5.54 1.39
CA VAL A 163 -1.23 4.14 1.07
C VAL A 163 -2.31 3.21 1.60
N SER A 164 -2.44 2.05 0.97
CA SER A 164 -3.41 1.05 1.39
C SER A 164 -3.07 0.48 2.77
N ASN A 165 -4.06 0.45 3.67
CA ASN A 165 -3.93 -0.15 5.00
C ASN A 165 -3.61 -1.66 4.98
N ALA A 166 -3.72 -2.31 3.82
CA ALA A 166 -3.39 -3.72 3.66
C ALA A 166 -1.88 -4.00 3.69
N GLN A 167 -1.06 -2.96 3.68
CA GLN A 167 0.41 -3.06 3.70
C GLN A 167 1.06 -2.57 5.00
N ALA A 168 0.28 -2.11 5.96
CA ALA A 168 0.74 -1.66 7.27
C ALA A 168 0.75 -2.79 8.30
#